data_daae87d2ec3b6cd33ffe6c1c99dd402e
#
_entry.id   daae87d2ec3b6cd33ffe6c1c99dd402e
#
_cell.length_a   1.000
_cell.length_b   1.000
_cell.length_c   1.000
_cell.angle_alpha   90.00
_cell.angle_beta   90.00
_cell.angle_gamma   90.00
#
_symmetry.space_group_name_H-M   'P 1'
#
loop_
_entity.id
_entity.type
_entity.pdbx_description
1 polymer ?
#
loop_
_entity_poly.entity_id
_entity_poly.type
_entity_poly.pdbx_seq_one_letter_code
_entity_poly.pdbx_strand_id
1 'polypeptide(L)'
;MRDSVAVKHSTEPQGKSGMDDIVRNFINSIDSAKRADQPYRNWALTACLPADTLDDILALPFDAPSLEGVSGKRELHNNTRKYFDIDNRKQFPVCEAVAQAFQDKRVTSHIEQVFGTNLAGTYLRMEFAQDIDGFWLEPHSDLGVKVFTMLLYLSKDPNHRDLGTDIYDANKKRVGRSPFAPNAAMIFVPADNTFHGFEKRPIKGVRTSLIINYVTDEWRAREQLAFPDAPIA
;
A
#
# COMPACT_ATOMS: atom_id res chain seq x y z
N MET A 1 -19.04 -57.86 -3.41
CA MET A 1 -17.70 -57.17 -3.42
C MET A 1 -17.89 -56.00 -4.35
N ARG A 2 -17.92 -54.79 -3.83
CA ARG A 2 -17.93 -53.55 -4.61
C ARG A 2 -16.66 -52.81 -4.27
N ASP A 3 -15.74 -52.73 -5.19
CA ASP A 3 -14.48 -52.01 -5.06
C ASP A 3 -14.73 -50.50 -5.08
N SER A 4 -14.45 -49.87 -3.99
CA SER A 4 -14.47 -48.40 -3.84
C SER A 4 -13.15 -47.86 -4.39
N VAL A 5 -13.20 -47.18 -5.54
CA VAL A 5 -12.05 -46.46 -6.09
C VAL A 5 -11.93 -45.11 -5.36
N ALA A 6 -10.94 -45.02 -4.52
CA ALA A 6 -10.55 -43.77 -3.85
C ALA A 6 -9.89 -42.83 -4.88
N VAL A 7 -10.56 -41.75 -5.24
CA VAL A 7 -10.00 -40.66 -6.03
C VAL A 7 -9.03 -39.90 -5.15
N LYS A 8 -7.72 -40.09 -5.36
CA LYS A 8 -6.67 -39.27 -4.78
C LYS A 8 -6.69 -37.89 -5.46
N HIS A 9 -7.16 -36.87 -4.79
CA HIS A 9 -6.89 -35.51 -5.17
C HIS A 9 -5.43 -35.20 -4.87
N SER A 10 -4.60 -35.22 -5.90
CA SER A 10 -3.25 -34.69 -5.85
C SER A 10 -3.35 -33.16 -5.84
N THR A 11 -3.19 -32.53 -4.69
CA THR A 11 -2.88 -31.10 -4.59
C THR A 11 -1.42 -30.93 -5.03
N GLU A 12 -1.19 -30.61 -6.29
CA GLU A 12 0.10 -30.05 -6.69
C GLU A 12 0.36 -28.79 -5.87
N PRO A 13 1.59 -28.57 -5.37
CA PRO A 13 1.94 -27.31 -4.71
C PRO A 13 1.74 -26.21 -5.75
N GLN A 14 0.78 -25.31 -5.52
CA GLN A 14 0.60 -24.13 -6.33
C GLN A 14 1.93 -23.36 -6.28
N GLY A 15 2.53 -23.13 -7.46
CA GLY A 15 3.73 -22.30 -7.59
C GLY A 15 3.44 -20.91 -7.01
N LYS A 16 4.49 -20.23 -6.47
CA LYS A 16 4.35 -18.87 -5.95
C LYS A 16 3.78 -17.95 -7.02
N SER A 17 2.91 -17.03 -6.62
CA SER A 17 2.29 -16.03 -7.49
C SER A 17 3.34 -15.13 -8.12
N GLY A 18 3.34 -15.03 -9.44
CA GLY A 18 4.21 -14.15 -10.20
C GLY A 18 3.61 -12.76 -10.41
N MET A 19 4.35 -11.90 -11.11
CA MET A 19 3.92 -10.53 -11.46
C MET A 19 2.54 -10.49 -12.11
N ASP A 20 2.24 -11.38 -13.04
CA ASP A 20 0.94 -11.42 -13.75
C ASP A 20 -0.23 -11.77 -12.84
N ASP A 21 -0.01 -12.59 -11.80
CA ASP A 21 -1.02 -12.90 -10.80
C ASP A 21 -1.31 -11.66 -9.94
N ILE A 22 -0.28 -10.90 -9.56
CA ILE A 22 -0.42 -9.65 -8.82
C ILE A 22 -1.19 -8.63 -9.66
N VAL A 23 -0.83 -8.45 -10.92
CA VAL A 23 -1.53 -7.54 -11.87
C VAL A 23 -3.01 -7.89 -11.95
N ARG A 24 -3.34 -9.16 -12.22
CA ARG A 24 -4.72 -9.63 -12.34
C ARG A 24 -5.50 -9.43 -11.05
N ASN A 25 -4.90 -9.79 -9.92
CA ASN A 25 -5.54 -9.68 -8.61
C ASN A 25 -5.84 -8.22 -8.27
N PHE A 26 -4.89 -7.32 -8.50
CA PHE A 26 -5.05 -5.90 -8.21
C PHE A 26 -6.10 -5.23 -9.13
N ILE A 27 -6.13 -5.54 -10.43
CA ILE A 27 -7.17 -5.06 -11.35
C ILE A 27 -8.56 -5.50 -10.86
N ASN A 28 -8.74 -6.77 -10.51
CA ASN A 28 -10.02 -7.27 -9.96
C ASN A 28 -10.41 -6.54 -8.66
N SER A 29 -9.43 -6.21 -7.82
CA SER A 29 -9.65 -5.44 -6.59
C SER A 29 -10.12 -4.01 -6.90
N ILE A 30 -9.55 -3.37 -7.92
CA ILE A 30 -9.98 -2.04 -8.39
C ILE A 30 -11.42 -2.09 -8.92
N ASP A 31 -11.76 -3.09 -9.73
CA ASP A 31 -13.12 -3.26 -10.31
C ASP A 31 -14.20 -3.45 -9.23
N SER A 32 -13.80 -3.98 -8.07
CA SER A 32 -14.68 -4.21 -6.91
C SER A 32 -14.63 -3.09 -5.88
N ALA A 33 -13.89 -2.01 -6.14
CA ALA A 33 -13.65 -0.94 -5.18
C ALA A 33 -14.94 -0.20 -4.78
N LYS A 34 -15.07 0.07 -3.48
CA LYS A 34 -16.17 0.85 -2.93
C LYS A 34 -15.78 2.33 -2.86
N ARG A 35 -16.43 3.16 -3.64
CA ARG A 35 -16.20 4.60 -3.67
C ARG A 35 -17.01 5.32 -2.59
N ALA A 36 -16.39 6.29 -1.93
CA ALA A 36 -17.01 7.32 -1.11
C ALA A 36 -16.64 8.70 -1.67
N ASP A 37 -17.60 9.64 -1.65
CA ASP A 37 -17.39 10.99 -2.15
C ASP A 37 -17.17 12.03 -1.03
N GLN A 38 -17.40 11.63 0.22
CA GLN A 38 -17.27 12.48 1.40
C GLN A 38 -16.25 11.93 2.39
N PRO A 39 -15.46 12.80 3.07
CA PRO A 39 -15.36 14.26 2.90
C PRO A 39 -14.61 14.66 1.62
N TYR A 40 -13.94 13.70 1.01
CA TYR A 40 -13.31 13.78 -0.31
C TYR A 40 -13.41 12.41 -0.97
N ARG A 41 -13.22 12.40 -2.29
CA ARG A 41 -13.29 11.16 -3.07
C ARG A 41 -12.19 10.18 -2.65
N ASN A 42 -12.61 9.01 -2.19
CA ASN A 42 -11.73 7.93 -1.81
C ASN A 42 -12.35 6.57 -2.15
N TRP A 43 -11.55 5.53 -2.19
CA TRP A 43 -11.98 4.17 -2.51
C TRP A 43 -11.41 3.18 -1.49
N ALA A 44 -12.25 2.25 -1.06
CA ALA A 44 -11.86 1.11 -0.25
C ALA A 44 -11.80 -0.15 -1.12
N LEU A 45 -10.67 -0.83 -1.07
CA LEU A 45 -10.40 -2.06 -1.79
C LEU A 45 -10.20 -3.22 -0.80
N THR A 46 -10.40 -4.44 -1.29
CA THR A 46 -10.10 -5.68 -0.56
C THR A 46 -9.41 -6.67 -1.49
N ALA A 47 -8.67 -7.63 -0.92
CA ALA A 47 -7.96 -8.67 -1.67
C ALA A 47 -7.04 -8.08 -2.77
N CYS A 48 -6.24 -7.06 -2.43
CA CYS A 48 -5.42 -6.32 -3.39
C CYS A 48 -4.28 -7.15 -3.98
N LEU A 49 -3.76 -8.13 -3.23
CA LEU A 49 -2.66 -9.00 -3.62
C LEU A 49 -3.03 -10.48 -3.49
N PRO A 50 -2.39 -11.40 -4.23
CA PRO A 50 -2.43 -12.82 -3.90
C PRO A 50 -2.01 -13.08 -2.44
N ALA A 51 -2.56 -14.12 -1.81
CA ALA A 51 -2.34 -14.39 -0.39
C ALA A 51 -0.88 -14.72 -0.07
N ASP A 52 -0.21 -15.48 -0.91
CA ASP A 52 1.21 -15.82 -0.80
C ASP A 52 2.12 -14.59 -0.99
N THR A 53 1.76 -13.67 -1.89
CA THR A 53 2.47 -12.39 -2.07
C THR A 53 2.38 -11.55 -0.79
N LEU A 54 1.20 -11.47 -0.16
CA LEU A 54 1.02 -10.80 1.13
C LEU A 54 1.93 -11.43 2.20
N ASP A 55 1.99 -12.76 2.27
CA ASP A 55 2.80 -13.49 3.23
C ASP A 55 4.29 -13.27 3.00
N ASP A 56 4.74 -13.30 1.76
CA ASP A 56 6.14 -13.02 1.40
C ASP A 56 6.54 -11.57 1.74
N ILE A 57 5.65 -10.58 1.58
CA ILE A 57 5.91 -9.20 2.01
C ILE A 57 6.03 -9.11 3.54
N LEU A 58 5.15 -9.78 4.29
CA LEU A 58 5.19 -9.78 5.76
C LEU A 58 6.41 -10.54 6.31
N ALA A 59 6.99 -11.44 5.54
CA ALA A 59 8.20 -12.19 5.90
C ALA A 59 9.51 -11.44 5.58
N LEU A 60 9.44 -10.22 4.99
CA LEU A 60 10.64 -9.43 4.73
C LEU A 60 11.41 -9.14 6.03
N PRO A 61 12.73 -9.31 6.07
CA PRO A 61 13.55 -9.14 7.27
C PRO A 61 13.84 -7.66 7.57
N PHE A 62 12.78 -6.86 7.61
CA PHE A 62 12.88 -5.44 7.92
C PHE A 62 12.62 -5.23 9.42
N ASP A 63 13.59 -4.64 10.11
CA ASP A 63 13.48 -4.35 11.53
C ASP A 63 12.30 -3.41 11.83
N ALA A 64 11.67 -3.64 12.98
CA ALA A 64 10.65 -2.72 13.48
C ALA A 64 11.27 -1.34 13.77
N PRO A 65 10.55 -0.23 13.54
CA PRO A 65 11.07 1.11 13.70
C PRO A 65 11.34 1.47 15.18
N SER A 66 12.27 2.41 15.39
CA SER A 66 12.38 3.16 16.62
C SER A 66 11.51 4.42 16.56
N LEU A 67 10.90 4.82 17.68
CA LEU A 67 10.18 6.11 17.78
C LEU A 67 11.10 7.27 18.21
N GLU A 68 12.41 7.05 18.36
CA GLU A 68 13.34 8.13 18.65
C GLU A 68 13.28 9.20 17.55
N GLY A 69 13.01 10.45 17.95
CA GLY A 69 12.93 11.58 17.03
C GLY A 69 11.62 11.67 16.22
N VAL A 70 10.63 10.82 16.46
CA VAL A 70 9.32 10.89 15.78
C VAL A 70 8.47 11.98 16.43
N SER A 71 8.14 13.02 15.66
CA SER A 71 7.41 14.22 16.15
C SER A 71 5.92 14.25 15.75
N GLY A 72 5.39 13.18 15.13
CA GLY A 72 4.03 13.16 14.56
C GLY A 72 3.89 14.02 13.30
N LYS A 73 4.94 14.67 12.88
CA LYS A 73 5.05 15.33 11.59
C LYS A 73 5.63 14.37 10.58
N ARG A 74 5.29 14.58 9.32
CA ARG A 74 5.86 13.81 8.23
C ARG A 74 7.32 14.24 8.03
N GLU A 75 8.23 13.46 8.59
CA GLU A 75 9.66 13.73 8.48
C GLU A 75 10.18 13.26 7.11
N LEU A 76 10.94 14.14 6.44
CA LEU A 76 11.57 13.87 5.14
C LEU A 76 12.66 12.79 5.22
N HIS A 77 13.22 12.55 6.40
CA HIS A 77 14.31 11.61 6.65
C HIS A 77 14.00 10.75 7.86
N ASN A 78 13.28 9.64 7.64
CA ASN A 78 13.09 8.62 8.66
C ASN A 78 13.91 7.39 8.30
N ASN A 79 15.04 7.17 8.95
CA ASN A 79 15.94 6.02 8.75
C ASN A 79 15.27 4.66 9.07
N THR A 80 14.08 4.67 9.67
CA THR A 80 13.33 3.47 10.02
C THR A 80 12.39 2.98 8.93
N ARG A 81 12.18 3.77 7.87
CA ARG A 81 11.33 3.41 6.74
C ARG A 81 12.12 2.64 5.69
N LYS A 82 11.53 1.59 5.18
CA LYS A 82 12.09 0.77 4.10
C LYS A 82 11.29 1.01 2.83
N TYR A 83 11.94 0.89 1.70
CA TYR A 83 11.31 1.10 0.40
C TYR A 83 11.53 -0.11 -0.49
N PHE A 84 10.66 -0.34 -1.46
CA PHE A 84 10.91 -1.26 -2.57
C PHE A 84 11.74 -0.51 -3.62
N ASP A 85 12.90 -0.05 -3.18
CA ASP A 85 13.91 0.64 -3.98
C ASP A 85 14.75 -0.34 -4.81
N ILE A 86 15.73 0.17 -5.55
CA ILE A 86 16.59 -0.64 -6.42
C ILE A 86 17.26 -1.78 -5.65
N ASP A 87 17.75 -1.53 -4.44
CA ASP A 87 18.52 -2.51 -3.68
C ASP A 87 17.62 -3.60 -3.09
N ASN A 88 16.51 -3.21 -2.48
CA ASN A 88 15.54 -4.16 -1.95
C ASN A 88 14.86 -4.98 -3.05
N ARG A 89 14.61 -4.42 -4.22
CA ARG A 89 14.11 -5.16 -5.38
C ARG A 89 15.11 -6.19 -5.89
N LYS A 90 16.40 -5.87 -5.92
CA LYS A 90 17.46 -6.82 -6.29
C LYS A 90 17.61 -7.95 -5.27
N GLN A 91 17.43 -7.63 -3.99
CA GLN A 91 17.63 -8.57 -2.89
C GLN A 91 16.42 -9.49 -2.65
N PHE A 92 15.21 -8.97 -2.80
CA PHE A 92 13.96 -9.67 -2.45
C PHE A 92 13.06 -9.82 -3.67
N PRO A 93 12.84 -11.06 -4.17
CA PRO A 93 11.99 -11.32 -5.34
C PRO A 93 10.56 -10.78 -5.21
N VAL A 94 9.98 -10.77 -4.00
CA VAL A 94 8.65 -10.21 -3.78
C VAL A 94 8.61 -8.69 -3.98
N CYS A 95 9.65 -7.96 -3.56
CA CYS A 95 9.76 -6.53 -3.81
C CYS A 95 9.81 -6.23 -5.31
N GLU A 96 10.58 -7.03 -6.07
CA GLU A 96 10.67 -6.92 -7.53
C GLU A 96 9.33 -7.22 -8.19
N ALA A 97 8.69 -8.35 -7.87
CA ALA A 97 7.43 -8.76 -8.50
C ALA A 97 6.31 -7.73 -8.26
N VAL A 98 6.20 -7.22 -7.03
CA VAL A 98 5.19 -6.20 -6.67
C VAL A 98 5.50 -4.88 -7.37
N ALA A 99 6.76 -4.42 -7.36
CA ALA A 99 7.13 -3.17 -8.04
C ALA A 99 6.89 -3.25 -9.55
N GLN A 100 7.25 -4.36 -10.19
CA GLN A 100 6.99 -4.58 -11.62
C GLN A 100 5.48 -4.58 -11.93
N ALA A 101 4.65 -5.21 -11.08
CA ALA A 101 3.20 -5.20 -11.26
C ALA A 101 2.60 -3.78 -11.18
N PHE A 102 3.07 -2.94 -10.26
CA PHE A 102 2.61 -1.54 -10.16
C PHE A 102 3.24 -0.62 -11.21
N GLN A 103 4.33 -1.02 -11.86
CA GLN A 103 4.90 -0.33 -13.03
C GLN A 103 4.23 -0.76 -14.34
N ASP A 104 3.55 -1.90 -14.38
CA ASP A 104 2.94 -2.47 -15.57
C ASP A 104 1.83 -1.57 -16.13
N LYS A 105 1.83 -1.38 -17.45
CA LYS A 105 0.88 -0.52 -18.14
C LYS A 105 -0.58 -0.93 -17.94
N ARG A 106 -0.87 -2.22 -17.75
CA ARG A 106 -2.23 -2.73 -17.48
C ARG A 106 -2.75 -2.16 -16.16
N VAL A 107 -1.88 -2.06 -15.12
CA VAL A 107 -2.21 -1.50 -13.81
C VAL A 107 -2.28 0.02 -13.87
N THR A 108 -1.27 0.67 -14.42
CA THR A 108 -1.21 2.15 -14.46
C THR A 108 -2.36 2.73 -15.27
N SER A 109 -2.66 2.20 -16.47
CA SER A 109 -3.80 2.65 -17.27
C SER A 109 -5.14 2.40 -16.57
N HIS A 110 -5.28 1.30 -15.82
CA HIS A 110 -6.50 1.02 -15.08
C HIS A 110 -6.69 1.97 -13.89
N ILE A 111 -5.59 2.30 -13.18
CA ILE A 111 -5.57 3.35 -12.14
C ILE A 111 -6.04 4.70 -12.72
N GLU A 112 -5.48 5.11 -13.85
CA GLU A 112 -5.86 6.37 -14.52
C GLU A 112 -7.34 6.40 -14.87
N GLN A 113 -7.83 5.31 -15.46
CA GLN A 113 -9.23 5.19 -15.88
C GLN A 113 -10.22 5.25 -14.72
N VAL A 114 -9.96 4.52 -13.63
CA VAL A 114 -10.92 4.37 -12.51
C VAL A 114 -10.86 5.53 -11.55
N PHE A 115 -9.65 6.01 -11.22
CA PHE A 115 -9.47 7.05 -10.19
C PHE A 115 -9.39 8.46 -10.76
N GLY A 116 -9.21 8.61 -12.07
CA GLY A 116 -9.21 9.91 -12.75
C GLY A 116 -7.94 10.71 -12.45
N THR A 117 -6.81 10.06 -12.43
CA THR A 117 -5.47 10.68 -12.30
C THR A 117 -4.66 10.49 -13.57
N ASN A 118 -3.58 11.23 -13.75
CA ASN A 118 -2.62 11.06 -14.83
C ASN A 118 -1.28 10.62 -14.24
N LEU A 119 -0.80 9.46 -14.64
CA LEU A 119 0.45 8.89 -14.14
C LEU A 119 1.62 9.07 -15.12
N ALA A 120 1.38 9.50 -16.35
CA ALA A 120 2.43 9.67 -17.36
C ALA A 120 3.55 10.59 -16.85
N GLY A 121 4.81 10.14 -16.99
CA GLY A 121 5.99 10.88 -16.52
C GLY A 121 6.24 10.83 -15.01
N THR A 122 5.38 10.16 -14.23
CA THR A 122 5.58 10.00 -12.77
C THR A 122 6.46 8.79 -12.44
N TYR A 123 6.84 8.67 -11.18
CA TYR A 123 7.71 7.61 -10.69
C TYR A 123 7.03 6.84 -9.55
N LEU A 124 7.18 5.52 -9.56
CA LEU A 124 6.65 4.65 -8.53
C LEU A 124 7.49 4.71 -7.25
N ARG A 125 6.85 5.03 -6.11
CA ARG A 125 7.43 4.99 -4.77
C ARG A 125 6.61 4.04 -3.90
N MET A 126 7.26 3.06 -3.30
CA MET A 126 6.63 2.05 -2.45
C MET A 126 7.35 2.02 -1.10
N GLU A 127 6.64 2.43 -0.06
CA GLU A 127 7.16 2.50 1.30
C GLU A 127 6.58 1.38 2.16
N PHE A 128 7.43 0.50 2.66
CA PHE A 128 7.06 -0.48 3.69
C PHE A 128 7.06 0.21 5.05
N ALA A 129 5.88 0.59 5.50
CA ALA A 129 5.69 1.33 6.73
C ALA A 129 5.36 0.37 7.88
N GLN A 130 6.09 0.52 8.98
CA GLN A 130 5.88 -0.19 10.23
C GLN A 130 5.65 0.83 11.34
N ASP A 131 4.52 0.73 12.02
CA ASP A 131 4.16 1.61 13.13
C ASP A 131 4.04 0.79 14.42
N ILE A 132 4.59 1.32 15.50
CA ILE A 132 4.55 0.70 16.84
C ILE A 132 3.78 1.59 17.82
N ASP A 133 3.54 1.08 19.03
CA ASP A 133 2.82 1.83 20.06
C ASP A 133 3.44 3.21 20.31
N GLY A 134 2.59 4.21 20.39
CA GLY A 134 3.01 5.61 20.49
C GLY A 134 3.11 6.36 19.17
N PHE A 135 3.04 5.68 18.02
CA PHE A 135 2.99 6.34 16.70
C PHE A 135 1.73 7.20 16.54
N TRP A 136 1.89 8.32 15.89
CA TRP A 136 0.82 9.19 15.45
C TRP A 136 1.26 10.05 14.25
N LEU A 137 0.30 10.54 13.49
CA LEU A 137 0.54 11.42 12.34
C LEU A 137 -0.56 12.47 12.28
N GLU A 138 -0.18 13.75 12.33
CA GLU A 138 -1.13 14.85 12.26
C GLU A 138 -1.88 14.91 10.93
N PRO A 139 -3.08 15.52 10.88
CA PRO A 139 -3.84 15.71 9.66
C PRO A 139 -3.05 16.51 8.61
N HIS A 140 -2.77 15.88 7.47
CA HIS A 140 -2.05 16.48 6.35
C HIS A 140 -2.67 16.05 5.02
N SER A 141 -2.37 16.79 3.96
CA SER A 141 -2.63 16.40 2.57
C SER A 141 -1.33 15.98 1.89
N ASP A 142 -1.43 15.14 0.89
CA ASP A 142 -0.30 14.70 0.06
C ASP A 142 -0.08 15.60 -1.18
N LEU A 143 -0.68 16.79 -1.17
CA LEU A 143 -0.66 17.73 -2.29
C LEU A 143 0.75 18.12 -2.72
N GLY A 144 0.92 18.36 -4.00
CA GLY A 144 2.14 18.86 -4.63
C GLY A 144 2.80 17.79 -5.49
N VAL A 145 3.69 17.00 -4.89
CA VAL A 145 4.53 16.04 -5.64
C VAL A 145 3.94 14.63 -5.76
N LYS A 146 2.79 14.34 -5.11
CA LYS A 146 2.12 13.05 -5.27
C LYS A 146 0.85 13.21 -6.10
N VAL A 147 0.67 12.35 -7.09
CA VAL A 147 -0.51 12.33 -7.96
C VAL A 147 -1.45 11.16 -7.66
N PHE A 148 -1.00 10.20 -6.85
CA PHE A 148 -1.78 9.06 -6.40
C PHE A 148 -1.25 8.55 -5.07
N THR A 149 -2.15 8.16 -4.17
CA THR A 149 -1.83 7.55 -2.88
C THR A 149 -2.71 6.33 -2.63
N MET A 150 -2.08 5.20 -2.35
CA MET A 150 -2.71 3.97 -1.88
C MET A 150 -2.06 3.54 -0.57
N LEU A 151 -2.90 3.27 0.42
CA LEU A 151 -2.51 2.75 1.74
C LEU A 151 -2.99 1.31 1.83
N LEU A 152 -2.10 0.35 1.53
CA LEU A 152 -2.39 -1.08 1.58
C LEU A 152 -2.04 -1.64 2.96
N TYR A 153 -3.03 -2.16 3.68
CA TYR A 153 -2.88 -2.71 5.02
C TYR A 153 -2.45 -4.19 4.95
N LEU A 154 -1.38 -4.52 5.66
CA LEU A 154 -0.77 -5.85 5.57
C LEU A 154 -0.96 -6.68 6.85
N SER A 155 -0.97 -6.05 8.04
CA SER A 155 -1.01 -6.77 9.32
C SER A 155 -2.20 -7.71 9.45
N LYS A 156 -1.91 -8.95 9.87
CA LYS A 156 -2.92 -9.99 10.12
C LYS A 156 -3.38 -10.06 11.58
N ASP A 157 -2.81 -9.24 12.49
CA ASP A 157 -3.18 -9.21 13.90
C ASP A 157 -4.62 -8.70 14.08
N PRO A 158 -5.51 -9.46 14.71
CA PRO A 158 -6.90 -9.07 14.94
C PRO A 158 -7.03 -7.83 15.84
N ASN A 159 -6.01 -7.49 16.64
CA ASN A 159 -5.99 -6.24 17.44
C ASN A 159 -5.84 -4.98 16.57
N HIS A 160 -5.54 -5.10 15.28
CA HIS A 160 -5.33 -3.96 14.39
C HIS A 160 -6.61 -3.46 13.68
N ARG A 161 -7.79 -4.04 13.96
CA ARG A 161 -9.05 -3.68 13.28
C ARG A 161 -9.38 -2.18 13.31
N ASP A 162 -8.99 -1.49 14.38
CA ASP A 162 -9.23 -0.05 14.57
C ASP A 162 -8.01 0.82 14.18
N LEU A 163 -7.03 0.25 13.49
CA LEU A 163 -5.80 0.94 13.11
C LEU A 163 -5.80 1.43 11.65
N GLY A 164 -6.96 1.65 11.05
CA GLY A 164 -7.09 2.29 9.76
C GLY A 164 -6.62 3.75 9.77
N THR A 165 -6.48 4.32 8.59
CA THR A 165 -6.12 5.73 8.39
C THR A 165 -7.29 6.61 8.79
N ASP A 166 -7.05 7.62 9.61
CA ASP A 166 -8.07 8.60 9.98
C ASP A 166 -8.31 9.57 8.81
N ILE A 167 -9.59 9.88 8.57
CA ILE A 167 -10.08 10.73 7.48
C ILE A 167 -10.64 12.00 8.10
N TYR A 168 -10.24 13.15 7.55
CA TYR A 168 -10.60 14.46 8.07
C TYR A 168 -11.33 15.30 7.01
N ASP A 169 -12.19 16.20 7.44
CA ASP A 169 -12.80 17.22 6.57
C ASP A 169 -11.83 18.37 6.25
N ALA A 170 -12.28 19.34 5.47
CA ALA A 170 -11.50 20.51 5.09
C ALA A 170 -11.07 21.38 6.30
N ASN A 171 -11.74 21.27 7.45
CA ASN A 171 -11.40 21.93 8.70
C ASN A 171 -10.46 21.10 9.59
N LYS A 172 -9.94 19.98 9.07
CA LYS A 172 -9.11 19.02 9.80
C LYS A 172 -9.82 18.40 11.03
N LYS A 173 -11.15 18.33 11.00
CA LYS A 173 -11.94 17.60 11.98
C LYS A 173 -12.05 16.15 11.50
N ARG A 174 -11.72 15.18 12.36
CA ARG A 174 -11.87 13.76 12.03
C ARG A 174 -13.36 13.43 11.82
N VAL A 175 -13.66 12.85 10.67
CA VAL A 175 -15.02 12.46 10.26
C VAL A 175 -15.16 10.96 10.04
N GLY A 176 -14.04 10.23 9.96
CA GLY A 176 -14.08 8.80 9.74
C GLY A 176 -12.71 8.15 9.87
N ARG A 177 -12.69 6.88 9.55
CA ARG A 177 -11.50 6.04 9.49
C ARG A 177 -11.69 4.98 8.41
N SER A 178 -10.65 4.73 7.62
CA SER A 178 -10.70 3.62 6.65
C SER A 178 -10.79 2.28 7.38
N PRO A 179 -11.54 1.30 6.84
CA PRO A 179 -11.49 -0.06 7.37
C PRO A 179 -10.07 -0.60 7.34
N PHE A 180 -9.61 -1.21 8.44
CA PHE A 180 -8.34 -1.93 8.50
C PHE A 180 -8.62 -3.43 8.47
N ALA A 181 -8.14 -4.08 7.43
CA ALA A 181 -8.12 -5.54 7.33
C ALA A 181 -6.89 -5.97 6.53
N PRO A 182 -6.36 -7.18 6.76
CA PRO A 182 -5.28 -7.70 5.93
C PRO A 182 -5.66 -7.66 4.45
N ASN A 183 -4.75 -7.17 3.61
CA ASN A 183 -4.94 -7.09 2.16
C ASN A 183 -6.09 -6.16 1.71
N ALA A 184 -6.53 -5.25 2.58
CA ALA A 184 -7.43 -4.15 2.23
C ALA A 184 -6.63 -2.87 1.99
N ALA A 185 -7.18 -1.95 1.21
CA ALA A 185 -6.53 -0.68 0.94
C ALA A 185 -7.51 0.49 0.94
N MET A 186 -6.97 1.67 1.20
CA MET A 186 -7.60 2.95 0.92
C MET A 186 -6.82 3.66 -0.19
N ILE A 187 -7.54 4.17 -1.19
CA ILE A 187 -6.98 4.97 -2.29
C ILE A 187 -7.62 6.35 -2.30
N PHE A 188 -6.82 7.36 -2.62
CA PHE A 188 -7.30 8.70 -2.98
C PHE A 188 -6.33 9.36 -3.97
N VAL A 189 -6.87 10.29 -4.75
CA VAL A 189 -6.07 11.19 -5.59
C VAL A 189 -5.80 12.44 -4.77
N PRO A 190 -4.53 12.78 -4.48
CA PRO A 190 -4.19 13.94 -3.67
C PRO A 190 -4.76 15.25 -4.19
N ALA A 191 -5.36 16.03 -3.28
CA ALA A 191 -5.93 17.35 -3.52
C ALA A 191 -5.77 18.20 -2.23
N ASP A 192 -6.16 19.46 -2.30
CA ASP A 192 -6.04 20.40 -1.17
C ASP A 192 -6.90 20.03 0.04
N ASN A 193 -7.93 19.21 -0.16
CA ASN A 193 -8.89 18.78 0.87
C ASN A 193 -8.72 17.31 1.30
N THR A 194 -7.76 16.56 0.76
CA THR A 194 -7.57 15.12 1.07
C THR A 194 -6.83 14.90 2.39
N PHE A 195 -7.34 15.52 3.47
CA PHE A 195 -6.71 15.40 4.78
C PHE A 195 -6.86 14.02 5.37
N HIS A 196 -5.74 13.41 5.71
CA HIS A 196 -5.65 12.11 6.35
C HIS A 196 -4.53 12.12 7.40
N GLY A 197 -4.52 11.11 8.28
CA GLY A 197 -3.56 11.03 9.36
C GLY A 197 -3.77 9.80 10.22
N PHE A 198 -3.23 9.83 11.44
CA PHE A 198 -3.37 8.76 12.40
C PHE A 198 -3.36 9.35 13.81
N GLU A 199 -4.52 9.47 14.44
CA GLU A 199 -4.62 9.89 15.84
C GLU A 199 -3.93 8.88 16.75
N LYS A 200 -3.24 9.36 17.79
CA LYS A 200 -2.54 8.52 18.74
C LYS A 200 -3.52 7.54 19.41
N ARG A 201 -3.22 6.26 19.32
CA ARG A 201 -3.96 5.15 19.93
C ARG A 201 -3.05 3.94 20.11
N PRO A 202 -3.37 3.02 21.04
CA PRO A 202 -2.54 1.85 21.29
C PRO A 202 -2.36 0.98 20.04
N ILE A 203 -1.12 0.61 19.76
CA ILE A 203 -0.75 -0.36 18.72
C ILE A 203 -0.10 -1.56 19.41
N LYS A 204 -0.76 -2.71 19.40
CA LYS A 204 -0.18 -3.96 19.90
C LYS A 204 0.70 -4.56 18.81
N GLY A 205 1.96 -4.84 19.12
CA GLY A 205 2.91 -5.35 18.12
C GLY A 205 3.27 -4.30 17.07
N VAL A 206 3.34 -4.69 15.82
CA VAL A 206 3.73 -3.84 14.69
C VAL A 206 2.60 -3.76 13.68
N ARG A 207 2.06 -2.55 13.46
CA ARG A 207 1.13 -2.26 12.39
C ARG A 207 1.92 -2.09 11.10
N THR A 208 1.69 -2.96 10.13
CA THR A 208 2.42 -2.96 8.86
C THR A 208 1.50 -2.57 7.71
N SER A 209 1.98 -1.69 6.84
CA SER A 209 1.31 -1.29 5.60
C SER A 209 2.33 -1.05 4.49
N LEU A 210 1.89 -1.16 3.24
CA LEU A 210 2.64 -0.73 2.07
C LEU A 210 1.98 0.52 1.51
N ILE A 211 2.71 1.64 1.54
CA ILE A 211 2.24 2.92 1.02
C ILE A 211 2.76 3.05 -0.41
N ILE A 212 1.85 3.12 -1.37
CA ILE A 212 2.17 3.21 -2.78
C ILE A 212 1.79 4.59 -3.28
N ASN A 213 2.78 5.30 -3.81
CA ASN A 213 2.60 6.61 -4.42
C ASN A 213 3.14 6.62 -5.85
N TYR A 214 2.46 7.32 -6.73
CA TYR A 214 3.09 7.84 -7.94
C TYR A 214 3.42 9.31 -7.70
N VAL A 215 4.68 9.67 -7.94
CA VAL A 215 5.24 10.99 -7.62
C VAL A 215 5.79 11.67 -8.87
N THR A 216 5.74 13.00 -8.91
CA THR A 216 6.30 13.78 -10.01
C THR A 216 7.84 13.72 -10.01
N ASP A 217 8.47 14.23 -11.06
CA ASP A 217 9.92 14.40 -11.17
C ASP A 217 10.52 15.35 -10.12
N GLU A 218 9.68 16.17 -9.48
CA GLU A 218 10.08 17.03 -8.36
C GLU A 218 10.37 16.27 -7.06
N TRP A 219 10.10 14.95 -7.00
CA TRP A 219 10.43 14.12 -5.83
C TRP A 219 11.94 14.01 -5.65
N ARG A 220 12.46 14.66 -4.62
CA ARG A 220 13.92 14.83 -4.43
C ARG A 220 14.64 13.56 -3.96
N ALA A 221 13.99 12.72 -3.16
CA ALA A 221 14.57 11.50 -2.58
C ALA A 221 14.51 10.35 -3.60
N ARG A 222 15.30 10.44 -4.67
CA ARG A 222 15.30 9.50 -5.80
C ARG A 222 15.65 8.08 -5.38
N GLU A 223 16.43 7.91 -4.33
CA GLU A 223 16.81 6.63 -3.72
C GLU A 223 15.62 5.84 -3.15
N GLN A 224 14.47 6.50 -2.92
CA GLN A 224 13.24 5.85 -2.45
C GLN A 224 12.38 5.28 -3.59
N LEU A 225 12.74 5.58 -4.84
CA LEU A 225 11.94 5.19 -5.99
C LEU A 225 12.24 3.76 -6.41
N ALA A 226 11.19 3.03 -6.79
CA ALA A 226 11.34 1.68 -7.30
C ALA A 226 12.13 1.67 -8.63
N PHE A 227 11.82 2.61 -9.52
CA PHE A 227 12.43 2.75 -10.85
C PHE A 227 12.82 4.21 -11.10
N PRO A 228 13.94 4.73 -10.51
CA PRO A 228 14.28 6.15 -10.61
C PRO A 228 14.59 6.62 -12.04
N ASP A 229 14.97 5.71 -12.93
CA ASP A 229 15.34 6.00 -14.33
C ASP A 229 14.25 5.61 -15.34
N ALA A 230 13.12 5.09 -14.88
CA ALA A 230 12.02 4.63 -15.73
C ALA A 230 10.68 5.20 -15.25
N PRO A 231 10.29 6.40 -15.71
CA PRO A 231 8.97 6.96 -15.42
C PRO A 231 7.85 6.10 -16.04
N ILE A 232 6.64 6.28 -15.53
CA ILE A 232 5.43 5.68 -16.11
C ILE A 232 5.23 6.24 -17.53
N ALA A 233 4.97 5.34 -18.49
CA ALA A 233 4.86 5.64 -19.92
C ALA A 233 3.42 6.04 -20.33
#